data_04286113a343304a245021922314c23c
#
_entry.id   04286113a343304a245021922314c23c
#
_cell.length_a   1.000
_cell.length_b   1.000
_cell.length_c   1.000
_cell.angle_alpha   90.00
_cell.angle_beta   90.00
_cell.angle_gamma   90.00
#
_symmetry.space_group_name_H-M   'P 1'
#
loop_
_entity.id
_entity.type
_entity.pdbx_description
1 polymer ?
#
loop_
_entity_poly.entity_id
_entity_poly.type
_entity_poly.pdbx_seq_one_letter_code
_entity_poly.pdbx_strand_id
1 'polypeptide(L)'
;MTEHVYMYSSANARCRFRVTRAMISDVIDMFGANVVFGDETETHVTVSARVNERAMWQFAKNLAPDVLILEPKRLADQVCAEAERTLAAYRELM
;
A
#
# COMPACT_ATOMS: atom_id res chain seq x y z
N MET A 1 -1.84 18.45 -20.43
CA MET A 1 -1.68 18.16 -19.71
C MET A 1 -0.78 17.56 -19.42
N THR A 2 -0.40 17.41 -19.15
CA THR A 2 0.33 16.93 -18.82
C THR A 2 0.60 16.12 -18.21
N GLU A 3 0.80 15.63 -18.30
CA GLU A 3 1.04 14.90 -17.66
C GLU A 3 1.96 14.75 -17.12
N HIS A 4 2.08 14.74 -16.68
CA HIS A 4 2.92 14.68 -15.96
C HIS A 4 3.50 13.57 -15.58
N VAL A 5 4.32 13.53 -15.32
CA VAL A 5 5.10 12.43 -14.95
C VAL A 5 4.96 12.11 -13.53
N TYR A 6 4.61 10.91 -13.25
CA TYR A 6 4.41 10.49 -11.89
C TYR A 6 5.26 9.29 -11.60
N MET A 7 5.60 9.11 -10.34
CA MET A 7 6.35 7.96 -9.90
C MET A 7 5.55 6.69 -10.01
N TYR A 8 4.25 6.81 -10.13
CA TYR A 8 3.39 5.65 -10.27
C TYR A 8 2.40 5.89 -11.38
N SER A 9 1.96 4.82 -11.97
CA SER A 9 1.03 4.87 -13.07
C SER A 9 -0.37 5.16 -12.56
N SER A 10 -1.19 5.78 -13.39
CA SER A 10 -2.61 5.92 -13.10
C SER A 10 -3.37 4.65 -13.49
N ALA A 11 -2.71 3.70 -14.13
CA ALA A 11 -3.36 2.46 -14.53
C ALA A 11 -3.46 1.50 -13.34
N ASN A 12 -4.33 0.52 -13.49
CA ASN A 12 -4.43 -0.53 -12.49
C ASN A 12 -3.30 -1.52 -12.66
N ALA A 13 -2.89 -2.10 -11.55
CA ALA A 13 -1.87 -3.12 -11.55
C ALA A 13 -2.22 -4.16 -10.52
N ARG A 14 -1.72 -5.37 -10.72
CA ARG A 14 -1.91 -6.41 -9.73
C ARG A 14 -0.98 -6.13 -8.56
N CYS A 15 -1.56 -6.00 -7.39
CA CYS A 15 -0.82 -5.71 -6.17
C CYS A 15 -1.08 -6.81 -5.17
N ARG A 16 -0.04 -7.13 -4.39
CA ARG A 16 -0.18 -7.97 -3.22
C ARG A 16 0.29 -7.16 -2.02
N PHE A 17 -0.46 -7.23 -0.96
CA PHE A 17 -0.09 -6.51 0.24
C PHE A 17 -0.59 -7.28 1.46
N ARG A 18 0.11 -7.10 2.56
CA ARG A 18 -0.24 -7.75 3.81
C ARG A 18 -0.86 -6.73 4.74
N VAL A 19 -1.97 -7.10 5.36
CA VAL A 19 -2.67 -6.21 6.28
C VAL A 19 -2.89 -6.92 7.59
N THR A 20 -2.99 -6.15 8.66
CA THR A 20 -3.47 -6.73 9.91
C THR A 20 -4.94 -7.06 9.76
N ARG A 21 -5.42 -8.00 10.54
CA ARG A 21 -6.81 -8.43 10.40
C ARG A 21 -7.78 -7.29 10.68
N ALA A 22 -7.39 -6.33 11.48
CA ALA A 22 -8.24 -5.19 11.76
C ALA A 22 -8.48 -4.32 10.52
N MET A 23 -7.62 -4.44 9.50
CA MET A 23 -7.73 -3.61 8.29
C MET A 23 -8.58 -4.24 7.21
N ILE A 24 -9.14 -5.44 7.43
CA ILE A 24 -9.90 -6.13 6.37
C ILE A 24 -11.09 -5.30 5.91
N SER A 25 -11.83 -4.71 6.84
CA SER A 25 -12.95 -3.85 6.47
C SER A 25 -12.52 -2.67 5.63
N ASP A 26 -11.38 -2.06 5.99
CA ASP A 26 -10.87 -0.92 5.25
C ASP A 26 -10.45 -1.32 3.85
N VAL A 27 -9.89 -2.53 3.70
CA VAL A 27 -9.53 -3.04 2.39
C VAL A 27 -10.76 -3.19 1.50
N ILE A 28 -11.81 -3.77 2.05
CA ILE A 28 -13.04 -3.98 1.29
C ILE A 28 -13.68 -2.63 0.95
N ASP A 29 -13.68 -1.70 1.88
CA ASP A 29 -14.23 -0.38 1.63
C ASP A 29 -13.46 0.35 0.53
N MET A 30 -12.14 0.21 0.51
CA MET A 30 -11.31 0.94 -0.45
C MET A 30 -11.30 0.28 -1.82
N PHE A 31 -11.19 -1.05 -1.86
CA PHE A 31 -10.93 -1.77 -3.12
C PHE A 31 -12.09 -2.65 -3.56
N GLY A 32 -13.11 -2.80 -2.74
CA GLY A 32 -14.28 -3.58 -3.11
C GLY A 32 -14.11 -5.06 -2.84
N ALA A 33 -15.13 -5.80 -3.27
CA ALA A 33 -15.22 -7.22 -2.93
C ALA A 33 -14.41 -8.12 -3.87
N ASN A 34 -13.75 -7.54 -4.88
CA ASN A 34 -13.01 -8.34 -5.87
C ASN A 34 -11.61 -8.70 -5.40
N VAL A 35 -11.26 -8.35 -4.19
CA VAL A 35 -9.97 -8.71 -3.64
C VAL A 35 -9.95 -10.18 -3.26
N VAL A 36 -8.76 -10.78 -3.30
CA VAL A 36 -8.57 -12.18 -2.95
C VAL A 36 -7.71 -12.24 -1.69
N PHE A 37 -8.21 -12.92 -0.68
CA PHE A 37 -7.48 -13.08 0.58
C PHE A 37 -6.75 -14.41 0.60
N GLY A 38 -5.55 -14.41 1.19
CA GLY A 38 -4.78 -15.63 1.30
C GLY A 38 -3.74 -15.50 2.38
N ASP A 39 -2.97 -16.58 2.60
CA ASP A 39 -1.87 -16.61 3.56
C ASP A 39 -2.27 -16.03 4.90
N GLU A 40 -3.39 -16.48 5.40
CA GLU A 40 -3.96 -15.94 6.62
C GLU A 40 -3.23 -16.47 7.83
N THR A 41 -2.87 -15.58 8.75
CA THR A 41 -2.33 -15.96 10.05
C THR A 41 -3.25 -15.42 11.11
N GLU A 42 -2.87 -15.59 12.37
CA GLU A 42 -3.67 -15.07 13.47
C GLU A 42 -3.75 -13.55 13.47
N THR A 43 -2.72 -12.90 12.95
CA THR A 43 -2.62 -11.45 13.04
C THR A 43 -2.72 -10.74 11.69
N HIS A 44 -2.43 -11.44 10.60
CA HIS A 44 -2.32 -10.83 9.29
C HIS A 44 -3.00 -11.66 8.22
N VAL A 45 -3.29 -11.02 7.11
CA VAL A 45 -3.80 -11.69 5.93
C VAL A 45 -3.17 -11.01 4.71
N THR A 46 -2.88 -11.80 3.67
CA THR A 46 -2.36 -11.28 2.43
C THR A 46 -3.50 -11.06 1.46
N VAL A 47 -3.50 -9.90 0.82
CA VAL A 47 -4.54 -9.51 -0.12
C VAL A 47 -3.92 -9.40 -1.50
N SER A 48 -4.60 -9.96 -2.49
CA SER A 48 -4.23 -9.80 -3.89
C SER A 48 -5.37 -9.12 -4.60
N ALA A 49 -5.07 -8.10 -5.38
CA ALA A 49 -6.11 -7.35 -6.07
C ALA A 49 -5.49 -6.58 -7.23
N ARG A 50 -6.33 -6.31 -8.22
CA ARG A 50 -5.95 -5.43 -9.30
C ARG A 50 -6.49 -4.05 -8.96
N VAL A 51 -5.60 -3.14 -8.64
CA VAL A 51 -5.99 -1.85 -8.08
C VAL A 51 -5.17 -0.75 -8.72
N ASN A 52 -5.67 0.48 -8.61
CA ASN A 52 -4.95 1.65 -9.05
C ASN A 52 -3.70 1.81 -8.17
N GLU A 53 -2.54 2.00 -8.81
CA GLU A 53 -1.29 2.05 -8.06
C GLU A 53 -1.22 3.24 -7.12
N ARG A 54 -1.74 4.36 -7.53
CA ARG A 54 -1.73 5.53 -6.66
C ARG A 54 -2.59 5.33 -5.43
N ALA A 55 -3.75 4.73 -5.62
CA ALA A 55 -4.63 4.43 -4.50
C ALA A 55 -3.96 3.45 -3.55
N MET A 56 -3.28 2.45 -4.09
CA MET A 56 -2.57 1.48 -3.27
C MET A 56 -1.46 2.14 -2.46
N TRP A 57 -0.70 3.00 -3.13
CA TRP A 57 0.40 3.71 -2.47
C TRP A 57 -0.13 4.55 -1.30
N GLN A 58 -1.20 5.29 -1.54
CA GLN A 58 -1.77 6.15 -0.50
C GLN A 58 -2.36 5.33 0.63
N PHE A 59 -3.01 4.23 0.29
CA PHE A 59 -3.60 3.35 1.30
C PHE A 59 -2.51 2.81 2.23
N ALA A 60 -1.42 2.31 1.64
CA ALA A 60 -0.31 1.77 2.43
C ALA A 60 0.37 2.86 3.23
N LYS A 61 0.56 4.03 2.64
CA LYS A 61 1.21 5.13 3.31
C LYS A 61 0.40 5.60 4.51
N ASN A 62 -0.92 5.72 4.34
CA ASN A 62 -1.77 6.26 5.39
C ASN A 62 -1.98 5.28 6.54
N LEU A 63 -1.90 3.99 6.26
CA LEU A 63 -2.21 2.98 7.26
C LEU A 63 -0.98 2.17 7.70
N ALA A 64 0.20 2.62 7.30
CA ALA A 64 1.41 1.96 7.75
C ALA A 64 1.50 2.06 9.27
N PRO A 65 2.04 1.06 9.91
CA PRO A 65 2.61 -0.18 9.34
C PRO A 65 1.61 -1.32 9.22
N ASP A 66 0.32 -1.05 9.38
CA ASP A 66 -0.69 -2.10 9.34
C ASP A 66 -0.93 -2.61 7.92
N VAL A 67 -0.49 -1.88 6.91
CA VAL A 67 -0.59 -2.28 5.52
C VAL A 67 0.81 -2.21 4.91
N LEU A 68 1.28 -3.35 4.38
CA LEU A 68 2.62 -3.44 3.81
C LEU A 68 2.51 -3.99 2.40
N ILE A 69 3.00 -3.25 1.42
CA ILE A 69 2.97 -3.70 0.03
C ILE A 69 4.04 -4.75 -0.18
N LEU A 70 3.63 -5.87 -0.76
CA LEU A 70 4.56 -6.96 -1.09
C LEU A 70 4.94 -6.91 -2.57
N GLU A 71 4.00 -6.58 -3.43
CA GLU A 71 4.22 -6.49 -4.87
C GLU A 71 3.34 -5.40 -5.44
N PRO A 72 3.79 -4.66 -6.43
CA PRO A 72 5.10 -4.74 -7.05
C PRO A 72 6.18 -4.12 -6.16
N LYS A 73 7.40 -4.64 -6.31
CA LYS A 73 8.50 -4.21 -5.46
C LYS A 73 8.78 -2.72 -5.57
N ARG A 74 8.68 -2.17 -6.79
CA ARG A 74 8.95 -0.73 -6.97
C ARG A 74 8.02 0.12 -6.14
N LEU A 75 6.77 -0.31 -5.96
CA LEU A 75 5.81 0.44 -5.17
C LEU A 75 6.13 0.31 -3.69
N ALA A 76 6.50 -0.88 -3.26
CA ALA A 76 6.94 -1.09 -1.89
C ALA A 76 8.16 -0.25 -1.57
N ASP A 77 9.11 -0.17 -2.51
CA ASP A 77 10.31 0.63 -2.31
C ASP A 77 9.98 2.11 -2.18
N GLN A 78 9.00 2.59 -2.95
CA GLN A 78 8.58 3.99 -2.85
C GLN A 78 8.01 4.32 -1.48
N VAL A 79 7.21 3.40 -0.94
CA VAL A 79 6.63 3.61 0.39
C VAL A 79 7.74 3.62 1.44
N CYS A 80 8.71 2.70 1.32
CA CYS A 80 9.83 2.64 2.24
C CYS A 80 10.65 3.91 2.20
N ALA A 81 10.96 4.39 0.99
CA ALA A 81 11.75 5.61 0.85
C ALA A 81 11.06 6.81 1.47
N GLU A 82 9.75 6.89 1.27
CA GLU A 82 8.98 7.98 1.86
C GLU A 82 8.99 7.90 3.38
N ALA A 83 8.84 6.70 3.92
CA ALA A 83 8.86 6.51 5.36
C ALA A 83 10.20 6.90 5.96
N GLU A 84 11.29 6.55 5.26
CA GLU A 84 12.63 6.92 5.72
C GLU A 84 12.83 8.42 5.73
N ARG A 85 12.35 9.11 4.70
CA ARG A 85 12.45 10.56 4.67
C ARG A 85 11.64 11.19 5.80
N THR A 86 10.47 10.65 6.06
CA THR A 86 9.63 11.15 7.14
C THR A 86 10.32 10.95 8.49
N LEU A 87 10.89 9.78 8.69
CA LEU A 87 11.58 9.48 9.93
C LEU A 87 12.77 10.40 10.13
N ALA A 88 13.54 10.63 9.07
CA ALA A 88 14.70 11.51 9.14
C ALA A 88 14.28 12.94 9.49
N ALA A 89 13.18 13.40 8.90
CA ALA A 89 12.69 14.75 9.18
C ALA A 89 12.29 14.90 10.64
N TYR A 90 11.63 13.91 11.20
CA TYR A 90 11.26 13.97 12.61
C TYR A 90 12.48 13.95 13.51
N ARG A 91 13.49 13.17 13.14
CA ARG A 91 14.70 13.10 13.94
C ARG A 91 15.43 14.43 13.97
N GLU A 92 15.37 15.19 12.88
CA GLU A 92 16.00 16.52 12.87
C GLU A 92 15.30 17.48 13.79
N LEU A 93 14.02 17.28 14.04
CA LEU A 93 13.27 18.16 14.93
C LEU A 93 13.55 17.87 16.40
N MET A 94 14.02 16.69 16.68
CA MET A 94 14.33 16.28 18.04
C MET A 94 15.81 16.43 18.32
#